data_f324cbe0655d63f3b10950d439bbe5aa
#
_entry.id   f324cbe0655d63f3b10950d439bbe5aa
#
_cell.length_a   1.000
_cell.length_b   1.000
_cell.length_c   1.000
_cell.angle_alpha   90.00
_cell.angle_beta   90.00
_cell.angle_gamma   90.00
#
_symmetry.space_group_name_H-M   'P 1'
#
loop_
_entity.id
_entity.type
_entity.pdbx_description
1 polymer ?
#
loop_
_entity_poly.entity_id
_entity_poly.type
_entity_poly.pdbx_seq_one_letter_code
_entity_poly.pdbx_strand_id
1 'polypeptide(L)'
;ENNPNYFPGPEQWQKEAISQTSCHSQPPVLANIIWQMVKRGSEYDQMKAGTLFNSIMAYHRWYFLARDPNSEGFISIIHPWESGRDNCPDWDIGLKNIKIPKNLKKYKRKDLSYVNDTERPSNDHYDRFMSILQFGRNCDWDKLKMHNEGPFLAIDPGVNFIFLRANRDLLLLANHLGYSKNIDEIKNWIKILEEGCQKMWNK
;
A
#
# COMPACT_ATOMS: atom_id res chain seq x y z
N GLU A 1 -5.05 14.38 2.95
CA GLU A 1 -4.54 15.47 3.79
C GLU A 1 -4.18 14.92 5.16
N ASN A 2 -2.95 15.19 5.63
CA ASN A 2 -2.54 14.84 6.97
C ASN A 2 -3.26 15.75 7.98
N ASN A 3 -4.33 15.26 8.56
CA ASN A 3 -4.98 15.93 9.67
C ASN A 3 -4.00 15.88 10.88
N PRO A 4 -3.58 17.02 11.44
CA PRO A 4 -2.68 17.05 12.61
C PRO A 4 -3.28 16.37 13.85
N ASN A 5 -4.59 16.15 13.86
CA ASN A 5 -5.27 15.38 14.91
C ASN A 5 -5.26 13.88 14.64
N TYR A 6 -4.77 13.43 13.50
CA TYR A 6 -4.68 12.01 13.15
C TYR A 6 -3.35 11.42 13.63
N PHE A 7 -3.34 10.14 13.99
CA PHE A 7 -2.10 9.44 14.36
C PHE A 7 -1.81 8.34 13.31
N PRO A 8 -0.55 8.24 12.86
CA PRO A 8 0.58 9.14 13.14
C PRO A 8 0.46 10.47 12.38
N GLY A 9 0.81 11.56 13.06
CA GLY A 9 0.80 12.90 12.47
C GLY A 9 1.98 13.15 11.49
N PRO A 10 1.99 14.30 10.80
CA PRO A 10 3.01 14.63 9.78
C PRO A 10 4.44 14.48 10.29
N GLU A 11 4.67 14.79 11.55
CA GLU A 11 5.97 14.71 12.23
C GLU A 11 6.56 13.28 12.31
N GLN A 12 5.71 12.27 12.11
CA GLN A 12 6.15 10.86 12.12
C GLN A 12 6.60 10.38 10.74
N TRP A 13 6.16 11.06 9.67
CA TRP A 13 6.42 10.64 8.30
C TRP A 13 7.66 11.26 7.69
N GLN A 14 7.99 12.50 8.04
CA GLN A 14 9.04 13.26 7.36
C GLN A 14 9.94 14.03 8.32
N LYS A 15 11.17 14.30 7.88
CA LYS A 15 12.09 15.21 8.58
C LYS A 15 11.63 16.65 8.42
N GLU A 16 11.16 16.99 7.23
CA GLU A 16 10.64 18.32 6.89
C GLU A 16 9.21 18.17 6.35
N ALA A 17 8.34 19.12 6.68
CA ALA A 17 6.90 19.05 6.34
C ALA A 17 6.62 19.39 4.84
N ILE A 18 7.29 18.72 3.90
CA ILE A 18 7.18 18.98 2.47
C ILE A 18 5.92 18.34 1.86
N SER A 19 5.46 17.23 2.41
CA SER A 19 4.25 16.55 1.95
C SER A 19 3.29 16.31 3.11
N GLN A 20 2.01 16.54 2.89
CA GLN A 20 0.95 16.31 3.87
C GLN A 20 0.33 14.91 3.76
N THR A 21 0.98 13.97 3.09
CA THR A 21 0.51 12.61 2.90
C THR A 21 1.37 11.60 3.65
N SER A 22 0.78 10.47 4.03
CA SER A 22 1.55 9.33 4.52
C SER A 22 2.41 8.75 3.40
N CYS A 23 3.52 8.11 3.79
CA CYS A 23 4.42 7.44 2.85
C CYS A 23 4.12 5.94 2.68
N HIS A 24 2.98 5.49 3.17
CA HIS A 24 2.48 4.13 3.02
C HIS A 24 1.41 4.05 1.92
N SER A 25 1.38 2.90 1.26
CA SER A 25 0.27 2.53 0.38
C SER A 25 -0.94 2.03 1.17
N GLN A 26 -2.00 1.71 0.45
CA GLN A 26 -3.17 1.00 0.94
C GLN A 26 -3.54 -0.07 -0.10
N PRO A 27 -4.33 -1.09 0.22
CA PRO A 27 -4.76 -2.06 -0.79
C PRO A 27 -5.31 -1.35 -2.04
N PRO A 28 -4.83 -1.70 -3.25
CA PRO A 28 -5.07 -0.93 -4.48
C PRO A 28 -6.46 -1.18 -5.07
N VAL A 29 -7.50 -0.74 -4.37
CA VAL A 29 -8.92 -0.95 -4.75
C VAL A 29 -9.47 0.08 -5.75
N LEU A 30 -8.72 1.16 -6.03
CA LEU A 30 -9.24 2.32 -6.75
C LEU A 30 -9.73 1.98 -8.16
N ALA A 31 -8.97 1.21 -8.94
CA ALA A 31 -9.38 0.82 -10.29
C ALA A 31 -10.69 0.01 -10.29
N ASN A 32 -10.88 -0.88 -9.30
CA ASN A 32 -12.12 -1.63 -9.14
C ASN A 32 -13.30 -0.69 -8.84
N ILE A 33 -13.15 0.22 -7.89
CA ILE A 33 -14.20 1.17 -7.51
C ILE A 33 -14.62 2.01 -8.73
N ILE A 34 -13.64 2.60 -9.43
CA ILE A 34 -13.91 3.45 -10.61
C ILE A 34 -14.59 2.63 -11.72
N TRP A 35 -14.15 1.40 -11.97
CA TRP A 35 -14.81 0.54 -12.94
C TRP A 35 -16.27 0.24 -12.56
N GLN A 36 -16.57 -0.04 -11.28
CA GLN A 36 -17.95 -0.27 -10.83
C GLN A 36 -18.81 1.00 -10.96
N MET A 37 -18.24 2.18 -10.70
CA MET A 37 -18.92 3.46 -10.93
C MET A 37 -19.25 3.67 -12.42
N VAL A 38 -18.29 3.47 -13.31
CA VAL A 38 -18.50 3.60 -14.77
C VAL A 38 -19.56 2.64 -15.30
N LYS A 39 -19.56 1.39 -14.84
CA LYS A 39 -20.56 0.38 -15.26
C LYS A 39 -22.00 0.74 -14.92
N ARG A 40 -22.21 1.49 -13.85
CA ARG A 40 -23.54 1.76 -13.27
C ARG A 40 -23.88 3.24 -13.29
N GLY A 41 -22.91 4.08 -13.59
CA GLY A 41 -23.00 5.51 -13.47
C GLY A 41 -23.47 6.23 -14.74
N SER A 42 -23.55 7.53 -14.61
CA SER A 42 -23.94 8.46 -15.68
C SER A 42 -22.76 8.77 -16.60
N GLU A 43 -23.00 9.55 -17.66
CA GLU A 43 -21.96 10.13 -18.51
C GLU A 43 -20.96 10.99 -17.70
N TYR A 44 -21.43 11.65 -16.67
CA TYR A 44 -20.56 12.41 -15.73
C TYR A 44 -19.56 11.50 -15.02
N ASP A 45 -19.98 10.33 -14.58
CA ASP A 45 -19.09 9.34 -13.92
C ASP A 45 -18.04 8.81 -14.91
N GLN A 46 -18.40 8.59 -16.16
CA GLN A 46 -17.47 8.19 -17.22
C GLN A 46 -16.44 9.28 -17.50
N MET A 47 -16.88 10.52 -17.59
CA MET A 47 -15.98 11.67 -17.77
C MET A 47 -15.00 11.80 -16.60
N LYS A 48 -15.49 11.67 -15.35
CA LYS A 48 -14.64 11.70 -14.15
C LYS A 48 -13.64 10.54 -14.13
N ALA A 49 -14.06 9.33 -14.51
CA ALA A 49 -13.17 8.19 -14.63
C ALA A 49 -12.04 8.46 -15.64
N GLY A 50 -12.34 9.09 -16.77
CA GLY A 50 -11.33 9.52 -17.76
C GLY A 50 -10.29 10.46 -17.15
N THR A 51 -10.70 11.43 -16.33
CA THR A 51 -9.75 12.35 -15.67
C THR A 51 -8.83 11.66 -14.67
N LEU A 52 -9.27 10.55 -14.06
CA LEU A 52 -8.50 9.81 -13.07
C LEU A 52 -7.61 8.70 -13.67
N PHE A 53 -7.88 8.29 -14.91
CA PHE A 53 -7.23 7.13 -15.51
C PHE A 53 -5.69 7.19 -15.46
N ASN A 54 -5.10 8.32 -15.87
CA ASN A 54 -3.64 8.48 -15.87
C ASN A 54 -3.05 8.42 -14.45
N SER A 55 -3.76 8.93 -13.44
CA SER A 55 -3.33 8.84 -12.04
C SER A 55 -3.38 7.41 -11.53
N ILE A 56 -4.39 6.63 -11.92
CA ILE A 56 -4.49 5.20 -11.59
C ILE A 56 -3.36 4.43 -12.26
N MET A 57 -3.07 4.68 -13.55
CA MET A 57 -1.93 4.08 -14.25
C MET A 57 -0.60 4.39 -13.54
N ALA A 58 -0.38 5.64 -13.16
CA ALA A 58 0.82 6.04 -12.42
C ALA A 58 0.94 5.32 -11.06
N TYR A 59 -0.17 5.16 -10.35
CA TYR A 59 -0.22 4.44 -9.08
C TYR A 59 0.09 2.95 -9.24
N HIS A 60 -0.44 2.30 -10.29
CA HIS A 60 -0.12 0.90 -10.58
C HIS A 60 1.34 0.70 -10.99
N ARG A 61 1.91 1.59 -11.83
CA ARG A 61 3.35 1.58 -12.16
C ARG A 61 4.21 1.75 -10.91
N TRP A 62 3.80 2.62 -10.00
CA TRP A 62 4.51 2.81 -8.74
C TRP A 62 4.58 1.51 -7.91
N TYR A 63 3.52 0.70 -7.86
CA TYR A 63 3.55 -0.59 -7.17
C TYR A 63 4.66 -1.51 -7.71
N PHE A 64 4.76 -1.68 -9.01
CA PHE A 64 5.83 -2.49 -9.61
C PHE A 64 7.21 -1.91 -9.31
N LEU A 65 7.39 -0.60 -9.37
CA LEU A 65 8.67 0.05 -9.10
C LEU A 65 9.09 0.04 -7.63
N ALA A 66 8.13 0.13 -6.72
CA ALA A 66 8.39 0.35 -5.30
C ALA A 66 8.18 -0.89 -4.44
N ARG A 67 7.37 -1.84 -4.91
CA ARG A 67 6.94 -3.02 -4.14
C ARG A 67 7.29 -4.36 -4.81
N ASP A 68 7.71 -4.32 -6.08
CA ASP A 68 8.27 -5.45 -6.83
C ASP A 68 9.47 -5.01 -7.70
N PRO A 69 10.50 -4.35 -7.10
CA PRO A 69 11.62 -3.82 -7.87
C PRO A 69 12.45 -4.90 -8.56
N ASN A 70 12.36 -6.15 -8.10
CA ASN A 70 13.08 -7.29 -8.65
C ASN A 70 12.28 -8.04 -9.73
N SER A 71 11.06 -7.59 -10.04
CA SER A 71 10.16 -8.22 -11.03
C SER A 71 9.85 -9.71 -10.73
N GLU A 72 9.60 -10.02 -9.48
CA GLU A 72 9.28 -11.39 -9.01
C GLU A 72 7.84 -11.80 -9.31
N GLY A 73 6.99 -10.83 -9.63
CA GLY A 73 5.59 -11.04 -10.00
C GLY A 73 4.61 -10.96 -8.84
N PHE A 74 5.05 -10.48 -7.69
CA PHE A 74 4.19 -10.16 -6.55
C PHE A 74 4.68 -8.92 -5.82
N ILE A 75 3.74 -8.12 -5.33
CA ILE A 75 4.07 -6.93 -4.58
C ILE A 75 4.24 -7.24 -3.09
N SER A 76 5.23 -6.61 -2.49
CA SER A 76 5.47 -6.66 -1.05
C SER A 76 4.76 -5.48 -0.34
N ILE A 77 4.54 -5.62 0.97
CA ILE A 77 4.21 -4.53 1.87
C ILE A 77 5.41 -4.26 2.78
N ILE A 78 5.66 -3.01 3.08
CA ILE A 78 6.77 -2.57 3.94
C ILE A 78 6.31 -2.20 5.35
N HIS A 79 5.03 -2.29 5.61
CA HIS A 79 4.40 -2.01 6.90
C HIS A 79 3.06 -2.74 6.99
N PRO A 80 2.67 -3.30 8.14
CA PRO A 80 1.35 -3.93 8.33
C PRO A 80 0.16 -3.03 7.97
N TRP A 81 0.26 -1.73 8.14
CA TRP A 81 -0.81 -0.78 7.76
C TRP A 81 -1.12 -0.76 6.27
N GLU A 82 -0.18 -1.15 5.41
CA GLU A 82 -0.44 -1.23 3.96
C GLU A 82 -1.39 -2.37 3.57
N SER A 83 -1.56 -3.35 4.45
CA SER A 83 -2.44 -4.50 4.20
C SER A 83 -3.93 -4.19 4.35
N GLY A 84 -4.29 -3.12 5.08
CA GLY A 84 -5.66 -2.84 5.50
C GLY A 84 -6.16 -3.76 6.63
N ARG A 85 -5.30 -4.61 7.21
CA ARG A 85 -5.59 -5.55 8.31
C ARG A 85 -4.46 -5.59 9.33
N ASP A 86 -4.07 -4.43 9.81
CA ASP A 86 -2.92 -4.19 10.69
C ASP A 86 -2.95 -4.94 12.02
N ASN A 87 -4.15 -5.31 12.50
CA ASN A 87 -4.34 -6.07 13.74
C ASN A 87 -4.26 -7.60 13.55
N CYS A 88 -3.95 -8.08 12.33
CA CYS A 88 -3.88 -9.50 12.07
C CYS A 88 -2.62 -10.13 12.70
N PRO A 89 -2.74 -11.31 13.36
CA PRO A 89 -1.59 -11.99 13.96
C PRO A 89 -0.55 -12.51 12.93
N ASP A 90 -0.87 -12.50 11.64
CA ASP A 90 0.04 -12.87 10.56
C ASP A 90 1.36 -12.06 10.61
N TRP A 91 1.31 -10.86 11.15
CA TRP A 91 2.46 -9.95 11.24
C TRP A 91 3.37 -10.22 12.44
N ASP A 92 2.91 -10.97 13.44
CA ASP A 92 3.60 -11.15 14.72
C ASP A 92 5.02 -11.68 14.57
N ILE A 93 5.23 -12.66 13.68
CA ILE A 93 6.56 -13.26 13.46
C ILE A 93 7.50 -12.22 12.83
N GLY A 94 7.04 -11.49 11.82
CA GLY A 94 7.82 -10.45 11.17
C GLY A 94 8.14 -9.30 12.13
N LEU A 95 7.15 -8.86 12.90
CA LEU A 95 7.30 -7.77 13.87
C LEU A 95 8.27 -8.12 15.01
N LYS A 96 8.25 -9.34 15.53
CA LYS A 96 9.16 -9.76 16.62
C LYS A 96 10.63 -9.61 16.27
N ASN A 97 10.98 -9.68 14.98
CA ASN A 97 12.35 -9.56 14.52
C ASN A 97 12.82 -8.08 14.43
N ILE A 98 11.92 -7.12 14.53
CA ILE A 98 12.25 -5.70 14.45
C ILE A 98 12.86 -5.24 15.78
N LYS A 99 14.08 -4.70 15.71
CA LYS A 99 14.74 -4.08 16.88
C LYS A 99 14.18 -2.68 17.09
N ILE A 100 13.69 -2.42 18.29
CA ILE A 100 13.22 -1.09 18.69
C ILE A 100 14.44 -0.22 18.99
N PRO A 101 14.65 0.91 18.26
CA PRO A 101 15.78 1.79 18.50
C PRO A 101 15.70 2.44 19.88
N LYS A 102 16.86 2.58 20.57
CA LYS A 102 16.92 3.31 21.87
C LYS A 102 16.47 4.77 21.77
N ASN A 103 16.61 5.37 20.59
CA ASN A 103 16.21 6.74 20.27
C ASN A 103 14.89 6.79 19.49
N LEU A 104 14.00 5.80 19.68
CA LEU A 104 12.69 5.84 19.05
C LEU A 104 11.98 7.14 19.41
N LYS A 105 11.50 7.86 18.39
CA LYS A 105 10.78 9.12 18.58
C LYS A 105 9.52 8.89 19.41
N LYS A 106 9.37 9.66 20.48
CA LYS A 106 8.17 9.59 21.33
C LYS A 106 6.91 9.88 20.53
N TYR A 107 5.86 9.14 20.80
CA TYR A 107 4.55 9.29 20.19
C TYR A 107 3.44 9.05 21.22
N LYS A 108 2.25 9.50 20.90
CA LYS A 108 1.06 9.26 21.72
C LYS A 108 0.02 8.55 20.88
N ARG A 109 -0.38 7.37 21.32
CA ARG A 109 -1.48 6.62 20.70
C ARG A 109 -2.79 7.38 20.89
N LYS A 110 -3.56 7.48 19.81
CA LYS A 110 -4.91 8.10 19.83
C LYS A 110 -6.02 7.07 19.72
N ASP A 111 -5.72 5.89 19.19
CA ASP A 111 -6.68 4.78 19.04
C ASP A 111 -7.28 4.34 20.37
N LEU A 112 -6.49 4.30 21.43
CA LEU A 112 -6.94 3.95 22.79
C LEU A 112 -7.91 4.95 23.41
N SER A 113 -8.14 6.11 22.79
CA SER A 113 -9.15 7.05 23.22
C SER A 113 -10.57 6.67 22.75
N TYR A 114 -10.68 5.73 21.82
CA TYR A 114 -11.93 5.37 21.16
C TYR A 114 -12.30 3.89 21.31
N VAL A 115 -11.34 3.03 21.58
CA VAL A 115 -11.52 1.56 21.64
C VAL A 115 -10.75 1.01 22.83
N ASN A 116 -11.20 -0.14 23.33
CA ASN A 116 -10.53 -0.85 24.41
C ASN A 116 -9.13 -1.31 23.94
N ASP A 117 -8.15 -1.23 24.83
CA ASP A 117 -6.76 -1.61 24.54
C ASP A 117 -6.61 -3.10 24.17
N THR A 118 -7.49 -3.98 24.69
CA THR A 118 -7.53 -5.40 24.36
C THR A 118 -7.95 -5.68 22.90
N GLU A 119 -8.58 -4.71 22.24
CA GLU A 119 -9.03 -4.79 20.84
C GLU A 119 -8.02 -4.19 19.85
N ARG A 120 -6.88 -3.72 20.36
CA ARG A 120 -5.85 -3.05 19.55
C ARG A 120 -4.49 -3.72 19.71
N PRO A 121 -3.57 -3.53 18.74
CA PRO A 121 -2.21 -4.01 18.89
C PRO A 121 -1.56 -3.48 20.18
N SER A 122 -0.73 -4.32 20.81
CA SER A 122 -0.01 -3.96 22.03
C SER A 122 0.93 -2.76 21.83
N ASN A 123 1.40 -2.15 22.93
CA ASN A 123 2.39 -1.08 22.84
C ASN A 123 3.70 -1.57 22.19
N ASP A 124 4.11 -2.82 22.44
CA ASP A 124 5.29 -3.43 21.79
C ASP A 124 5.12 -3.51 20.26
N HIS A 125 3.93 -3.88 19.77
CA HIS A 125 3.64 -3.84 18.33
C HIS A 125 3.69 -2.41 17.78
N TYR A 126 3.13 -1.44 18.50
CA TYR A 126 3.19 -0.04 18.08
C TYR A 126 4.61 0.50 18.06
N ASP A 127 5.45 0.16 19.04
CA ASP A 127 6.87 0.55 19.03
C ASP A 127 7.59 -0.01 17.80
N ARG A 128 7.24 -1.21 17.35
CA ARG A 128 7.78 -1.81 16.12
C ARG A 128 7.23 -1.13 14.87
N PHE A 129 5.95 -0.80 14.84
CA PHE A 129 5.36 0.01 13.75
C PHE A 129 6.08 1.36 13.64
N MET A 130 6.28 2.05 14.75
CA MET A 130 6.97 3.33 14.77
C MET A 130 8.46 3.20 14.44
N SER A 131 9.08 2.05 14.71
CA SER A 131 10.46 1.76 14.30
C SER A 131 10.59 1.66 12.78
N ILE A 132 9.60 1.07 12.09
CA ILE A 132 9.56 1.03 10.63
C ILE A 132 9.43 2.46 10.07
N LEU A 133 8.53 3.28 10.65
CA LEU A 133 8.39 4.68 10.24
C LEU A 133 9.68 5.47 10.46
N GLN A 134 10.36 5.26 11.58
CA GLN A 134 11.64 5.93 11.86
C GLN A 134 12.72 5.54 10.85
N PHE A 135 12.77 4.27 10.44
CA PHE A 135 13.66 3.82 9.37
C PHE A 135 13.34 4.53 8.05
N GLY A 136 12.07 4.53 7.64
CA GLY A 136 11.61 5.20 6.42
C GLY A 136 11.99 6.67 6.40
N ARG A 137 11.70 7.40 7.49
CA ARG A 137 12.10 8.80 7.64
C ARG A 137 13.61 9.01 7.55
N ASN A 138 14.40 8.09 8.09
CA ASN A 138 15.87 8.21 8.08
C ASN A 138 16.47 8.00 6.69
N CYS A 139 15.81 7.24 5.82
CA CYS A 139 16.22 7.04 4.42
C CYS A 139 15.38 7.86 3.42
N ASP A 140 14.65 8.89 3.91
CA ASP A 140 13.78 9.76 3.11
C ASP A 140 12.79 8.97 2.23
N TRP A 141 12.33 7.82 2.73
CA TRP A 141 11.40 6.90 2.08
C TRP A 141 11.87 6.40 0.71
N ASP A 142 13.19 6.33 0.52
CA ASP A 142 13.75 5.74 -0.70
C ASP A 142 13.19 4.33 -0.90
N LYS A 143 12.51 4.13 -2.02
CA LYS A 143 11.75 2.89 -2.28
C LYS A 143 12.61 1.64 -2.32
N LEU A 144 13.84 1.75 -2.84
CA LEU A 144 14.76 0.61 -2.93
C LEU A 144 15.37 0.29 -1.57
N LYS A 145 15.71 1.31 -0.77
CA LYS A 145 16.17 1.11 0.61
C LYS A 145 15.07 0.52 1.48
N MET A 146 13.82 1.03 1.35
CA MET A 146 12.68 0.45 2.08
C MET A 146 12.47 -1.02 1.74
N HIS A 147 12.60 -1.41 0.48
CA HIS A 147 12.43 -2.79 0.03
C HIS A 147 13.60 -3.70 0.46
N ASN A 148 14.84 -3.26 0.27
CA ASN A 148 16.02 -4.12 0.44
C ASN A 148 16.58 -4.13 1.86
N GLU A 149 16.44 -3.03 2.60
CA GLU A 149 17.07 -2.82 3.91
C GLU A 149 16.04 -2.54 5.00
N GLY A 150 14.77 -2.34 4.65
CA GLY A 150 13.69 -2.03 5.59
C GLY A 150 13.51 -3.13 6.64
N PRO A 151 13.16 -2.77 7.88
CA PRO A 151 13.04 -3.72 8.97
C PRO A 151 11.83 -4.66 8.85
N PHE A 152 10.93 -4.40 7.92
CA PHE A 152 9.76 -5.21 7.64
C PHE A 152 9.52 -5.30 6.13
N LEU A 153 9.36 -6.52 5.64
CA LEU A 153 8.95 -6.82 4.28
C LEU A 153 8.11 -8.09 4.31
N ALA A 154 6.92 -8.05 3.72
CA ALA A 154 6.05 -9.22 3.63
C ALA A 154 5.33 -9.27 2.29
N ILE A 155 5.12 -10.48 1.77
CA ILE A 155 4.25 -10.73 0.63
C ILE A 155 2.89 -11.15 1.18
N ASP A 156 1.91 -10.25 1.09
CA ASP A 156 0.54 -10.52 1.54
C ASP A 156 -0.30 -11.05 0.38
N PRO A 157 -0.79 -12.30 0.42
CA PRO A 157 -1.68 -12.84 -0.60
C PRO A 157 -2.91 -11.97 -0.85
N GLY A 158 -3.52 -11.42 0.22
CA GLY A 158 -4.70 -10.57 0.13
C GLY A 158 -4.45 -9.33 -0.72
N VAL A 159 -3.37 -8.59 -0.43
CA VAL A 159 -2.98 -7.39 -1.19
C VAL A 159 -2.65 -7.76 -2.64
N ASN A 160 -1.96 -8.87 -2.88
CA ASN A 160 -1.60 -9.33 -4.23
C ASN A 160 -2.83 -9.71 -5.07
N PHE A 161 -3.79 -10.43 -4.50
CA PHE A 161 -5.04 -10.74 -5.20
C PHE A 161 -5.90 -9.50 -5.46
N ILE A 162 -5.91 -8.55 -4.53
CA ILE A 162 -6.56 -7.24 -4.74
C ILE A 162 -5.88 -6.50 -5.90
N PHE A 163 -4.55 -6.49 -5.96
CA PHE A 163 -3.80 -5.82 -7.03
C PHE A 163 -3.99 -6.50 -8.39
N LEU A 164 -4.00 -7.82 -8.45
CA LEU A 164 -4.34 -8.56 -9.66
C LEU A 164 -5.77 -8.21 -10.14
N ARG A 165 -6.73 -8.19 -9.24
CA ARG A 165 -8.10 -7.79 -9.56
C ARG A 165 -8.17 -6.34 -10.05
N ALA A 166 -7.46 -5.43 -9.39
CA ALA A 166 -7.42 -4.02 -9.78
C ALA A 166 -6.84 -3.83 -11.19
N ASN A 167 -5.81 -4.59 -11.57
CA ASN A 167 -5.26 -4.55 -12.93
C ASN A 167 -6.25 -5.10 -13.98
N ARG A 168 -6.99 -6.14 -13.66
CA ARG A 168 -8.06 -6.66 -14.54
C ARG A 168 -9.16 -5.62 -14.74
N ASP A 169 -9.59 -4.95 -13.68
CA ASP A 169 -10.61 -3.90 -13.76
C ASP A 169 -10.06 -2.64 -14.47
N LEU A 170 -8.77 -2.33 -14.31
CA LEU A 170 -8.10 -1.26 -15.05
C LEU A 170 -8.06 -1.55 -16.56
N LEU A 171 -7.86 -2.82 -16.96
CA LEU A 171 -7.95 -3.23 -18.37
C LEU A 171 -9.36 -3.02 -18.94
N LEU A 172 -10.39 -3.36 -18.18
CA LEU A 172 -11.78 -3.13 -18.58
C LEU A 172 -12.07 -1.65 -18.72
N LEU A 173 -11.59 -0.84 -17.78
CA LEU A 173 -11.71 0.61 -17.80
C LEU A 173 -10.97 1.22 -19.01
N ALA A 174 -9.73 0.78 -19.30
CA ALA A 174 -8.96 1.23 -20.45
C ALA A 174 -9.66 0.95 -21.78
N ASN A 175 -10.23 -0.26 -21.94
CA ASN A 175 -11.01 -0.61 -23.13
C ASN A 175 -12.27 0.26 -23.26
N HIS A 176 -13.01 0.46 -22.17
CA HIS A 176 -14.25 1.25 -22.18
C HIS A 176 -14.01 2.71 -22.51
N LEU A 177 -12.94 3.30 -21.98
CA LEU A 177 -12.58 4.70 -22.20
C LEU A 177 -11.73 4.94 -23.47
N GLY A 178 -11.36 3.91 -24.22
CA GLY A 178 -10.60 4.02 -25.46
C GLY A 178 -9.10 4.28 -25.28
N TYR A 179 -8.51 3.96 -24.12
CA TYR A 179 -7.07 4.12 -23.86
C TYR A 179 -6.24 2.97 -24.43
N SER A 180 -6.30 2.75 -25.75
CA SER A 180 -5.68 1.63 -26.46
C SER A 180 -4.17 1.50 -26.24
N LYS A 181 -3.45 2.63 -26.13
CA LYS A 181 -1.99 2.66 -25.90
C LYS A 181 -1.54 2.03 -24.58
N ASN A 182 -2.44 1.88 -23.61
CA ASN A 182 -2.11 1.33 -22.28
C ASN A 182 -2.45 -0.16 -22.15
N ILE A 183 -3.18 -0.73 -23.12
CA ILE A 183 -3.73 -2.08 -23.04
C ILE A 183 -2.63 -3.14 -22.90
N ASP A 184 -1.58 -3.06 -23.70
CA ASP A 184 -0.52 -4.07 -23.70
C ASP A 184 0.30 -4.01 -22.41
N GLU A 185 0.56 -2.82 -21.87
CA GLU A 185 1.21 -2.65 -20.58
C GLU A 185 0.38 -3.29 -19.45
N ILE A 186 -0.92 -3.04 -19.41
CA ILE A 186 -1.81 -3.61 -18.38
C ILE A 186 -1.92 -5.12 -18.51
N LYS A 187 -2.04 -5.65 -19.73
CA LYS A 187 -2.05 -7.11 -19.98
C LYS A 187 -0.78 -7.79 -19.50
N ASN A 188 0.38 -7.16 -19.73
CA ASN A 188 1.65 -7.67 -19.23
C ASN A 188 1.69 -7.70 -17.70
N TRP A 189 1.20 -6.65 -17.02
CA TRP A 189 1.07 -6.64 -15.56
C TRP A 189 0.18 -7.77 -15.03
N ILE A 190 -0.97 -8.00 -15.68
CA ILE A 190 -1.88 -9.08 -15.30
C ILE A 190 -1.17 -10.43 -15.40
N LYS A 191 -0.46 -10.69 -16.51
CA LYS A 191 0.28 -11.95 -16.71
C LYS A 191 1.33 -12.15 -15.62
N ILE A 192 2.15 -11.13 -15.34
CA ILE A 192 3.20 -11.17 -14.30
C ILE A 192 2.58 -11.47 -12.92
N LEU A 193 1.48 -10.80 -12.57
CA LEU A 193 0.80 -11.00 -11.29
C LEU A 193 0.10 -12.37 -11.20
N GLU A 194 -0.44 -12.90 -12.29
CA GLU A 194 -1.02 -14.26 -12.31
C GLU A 194 0.03 -15.31 -12.03
N GLU A 195 1.20 -15.21 -12.68
CA GLU A 195 2.34 -16.10 -12.44
C GLU A 195 2.85 -15.97 -11.00
N GLY A 196 2.94 -14.76 -10.47
CA GLY A 196 3.34 -14.48 -9.09
C GLY A 196 2.34 -15.06 -8.08
N CYS A 197 1.04 -14.83 -8.28
CA CYS A 197 0.00 -15.37 -7.40
C CYS A 197 0.02 -16.91 -7.36
N GLN A 198 0.35 -17.58 -8.46
CA GLN A 198 0.50 -19.04 -8.48
C GLN A 198 1.66 -19.52 -7.60
N LYS A 199 2.77 -18.77 -7.55
CA LYS A 199 3.92 -19.10 -6.70
C LYS A 199 3.61 -19.04 -5.20
N MET A 200 2.62 -18.22 -4.79
CA MET A 200 2.19 -18.12 -3.39
C MET A 200 1.33 -19.31 -2.94
N TRP A 201 0.85 -20.15 -3.86
CA TRP A 201 0.04 -21.31 -3.54
C TRP A 201 0.93 -22.50 -3.18
N ASN A 202 0.93 -22.90 -1.91
CA ASN A 202 1.59 -24.15 -1.48
C ASN A 202 0.71 -25.34 -1.91
N LYS A 203 1.31 -26.25 -2.65
CA LYS A 203 0.69 -27.55 -2.98
C LYS A 203 0.82 -28.51 -1.82
#